data_e7b03711193375ef62c760ba0c62b9ba
#
_entry.id   e7b03711193375ef62c760ba0c62b9ba
#
_cell.length_a   1.000
_cell.length_b   1.000
_cell.length_c   1.000
_cell.angle_alpha   90.00
_cell.angle_beta   90.00
_cell.angle_gamma   90.00
#
_symmetry.space_group_name_H-M   'P 1'
#
loop_
_entity.id
_entity.type
_entity.pdbx_description
1 polymer ?
#
loop_
_entity_poly.entity_id
_entity_poly.type
_entity_poly.pdbx_seq_one_letter_code
_entity_poly.pdbx_strand_id
1 'polypeptide(L)'
;MTMADFIDQAHALGVAGVSIESCFIPDPSAAEVVAMRRRLAELNLDCVWAWGHPGGLGSGFAPDQLADLKRHTEIAAAVGAGVMRICCGGRRTRVADWPTHKAALVPLLREAAAHARAFGVVLAIENHIDFLADELVELVETLDSPWLGVCLDTANNLRMLEDPGVAIEKLAPLTRATHVKDIKAQGGDPRAFAFWPSVPTGQGLIDMPRAFADLKKHGYTGLLALEIDYLSPDYPD
;
A
#
# COMPACT_ATOMS: atom_id res chain seq x y z
N MET A 1 -18.83 11.31 6.78
CA MET A 1 -17.52 11.77 7.27
C MET A 1 -16.79 12.41 6.09
N THR A 2 -16.38 13.66 6.21
CA THR A 2 -15.56 14.34 5.20
C THR A 2 -14.07 13.99 5.40
N MET A 3 -13.22 14.34 4.44
CA MET A 3 -11.76 14.16 4.61
C MET A 3 -11.22 15.00 5.77
N ALA A 4 -11.76 16.19 6.01
CA ALA A 4 -11.40 16.99 7.17
C ALA A 4 -11.75 16.29 8.49
N ASP A 5 -12.96 15.72 8.59
CA ASP A 5 -13.38 14.95 9.78
C ASP A 5 -12.44 13.75 10.02
N PHE A 6 -12.00 13.07 8.95
CA PHE A 6 -11.05 11.96 9.05
C PHE A 6 -9.70 12.40 9.61
N ILE A 7 -9.15 13.49 9.09
CA ILE A 7 -7.87 14.04 9.58
C ILE A 7 -8.00 14.49 11.05
N ASP A 8 -9.11 15.15 11.39
CA ASP A 8 -9.38 15.60 12.77
C ASP A 8 -9.53 14.41 13.73
N GLN A 9 -10.20 13.36 13.31
CA GLN A 9 -10.34 12.13 14.09
C GLN A 9 -8.98 11.45 14.32
N ALA A 10 -8.14 11.39 13.31
CA ALA A 10 -6.78 10.84 13.43
C ALA A 10 -5.96 11.62 14.47
N HIS A 11 -6.02 12.96 14.44
CA HIS A 11 -5.37 13.80 15.43
C HIS A 11 -5.93 13.55 16.84
N ALA A 12 -7.26 13.45 16.98
CA ALA A 12 -7.90 13.18 18.28
C ALA A 12 -7.51 11.82 18.86
N LEU A 13 -7.20 10.83 18.00
CA LEU A 13 -6.68 9.53 18.43
C LEU A 13 -5.19 9.56 18.80
N GLY A 14 -4.47 10.66 18.57
CA GLY A 14 -3.06 10.81 18.90
C GLY A 14 -2.11 10.01 17.99
N VAL A 15 -2.54 9.65 16.76
CA VAL A 15 -1.67 8.96 15.80
C VAL A 15 -0.71 9.95 15.13
N ALA A 16 0.42 9.43 14.61
CA ALA A 16 1.46 10.25 13.99
C ALA A 16 1.11 10.71 12.56
N GLY A 17 0.15 10.06 11.91
CA GLY A 17 -0.19 10.40 10.53
C GLY A 17 -1.35 9.59 9.99
N VAL A 18 -1.63 9.79 8.71
CA VAL A 18 -2.75 9.16 7.99
C VAL A 18 -2.30 8.57 6.67
N SER A 19 -2.96 7.50 6.24
CA SER A 19 -2.93 7.02 4.86
C SER A 19 -4.25 7.39 4.20
N ILE A 20 -4.20 8.22 3.16
CA ILE A 20 -5.40 8.70 2.45
C ILE A 20 -5.57 7.91 1.17
N GLU A 21 -6.63 7.10 1.13
CA GLU A 21 -6.99 6.31 -0.03
C GLU A 21 -7.75 7.15 -1.07
N SER A 22 -7.22 7.21 -2.29
CA SER A 22 -7.81 8.00 -3.38
C SER A 22 -9.22 7.52 -3.79
N CYS A 23 -9.58 6.28 -3.49
CA CYS A 23 -10.94 5.78 -3.76
C CYS A 23 -12.03 6.54 -2.97
N PHE A 24 -11.68 7.17 -1.84
CA PHE A 24 -12.60 8.01 -1.07
C PHE A 24 -12.63 9.47 -1.54
N ILE A 25 -11.63 9.87 -2.33
CA ILE A 25 -11.52 11.20 -2.93
C ILE A 25 -10.83 11.11 -4.29
N PRO A 26 -11.47 10.50 -5.30
CA PRO A 26 -10.83 10.13 -6.56
C PRO A 26 -10.43 11.33 -7.43
N ASP A 27 -11.10 12.46 -7.25
CA ASP A 27 -10.85 13.67 -8.05
C ASP A 27 -10.96 14.94 -7.18
N PRO A 28 -10.01 15.11 -6.23
CA PRO A 28 -10.02 16.28 -5.37
C PRO A 28 -9.75 17.56 -6.17
N SER A 29 -10.56 18.57 -5.92
CA SER A 29 -10.30 19.92 -6.44
C SER A 29 -9.00 20.49 -5.86
N ALA A 30 -8.41 21.46 -6.54
CA ALA A 30 -7.22 22.16 -6.04
C ALA A 30 -7.46 22.78 -4.65
N ALA A 31 -8.66 23.27 -4.37
CA ALA A 31 -9.03 23.83 -3.08
C ALA A 31 -9.04 22.77 -1.97
N GLU A 32 -9.55 21.56 -2.24
CA GLU A 32 -9.54 20.45 -1.29
C GLU A 32 -8.11 19.97 -1.01
N VAL A 33 -7.26 19.87 -2.04
CA VAL A 33 -5.84 19.50 -1.88
C VAL A 33 -5.12 20.51 -0.98
N VAL A 34 -5.30 21.80 -1.21
CA VAL A 34 -4.73 22.85 -0.37
C VAL A 34 -5.27 22.79 1.06
N ALA A 35 -6.56 22.53 1.23
CA ALA A 35 -7.18 22.41 2.54
C ALA A 35 -6.63 21.20 3.32
N MET A 36 -6.49 20.04 2.68
CA MET A 36 -5.88 18.84 3.26
C MET A 36 -4.44 19.11 3.71
N ARG A 37 -3.60 19.64 2.81
CA ARG A 37 -2.22 19.99 3.14
C ARG A 37 -2.11 20.89 4.34
N ARG A 38 -2.90 21.97 4.36
CA ARG A 38 -2.94 22.91 5.48
C ARG A 38 -3.32 22.21 6.77
N ARG A 39 -4.39 21.40 6.74
CA ARG A 39 -4.89 20.74 7.95
C ARG A 39 -3.90 19.72 8.50
N LEU A 40 -3.27 18.92 7.65
CA LEU A 40 -2.19 18.01 8.06
C LEU A 40 -1.03 18.75 8.72
N ALA A 41 -0.60 19.88 8.14
CA ALA A 41 0.48 20.70 8.69
C ALA A 41 0.11 21.34 10.04
N GLU A 42 -1.11 21.91 10.17
CA GLU A 42 -1.62 22.47 11.42
C GLU A 42 -1.65 21.46 12.56
N LEU A 43 -1.95 20.19 12.25
CA LEU A 43 -2.05 19.12 13.23
C LEU A 43 -0.76 18.32 13.40
N ASN A 44 0.28 18.66 12.65
CA ASN A 44 1.57 17.94 12.60
C ASN A 44 1.39 16.44 12.34
N LEU A 45 0.58 16.10 11.33
CA LEU A 45 0.34 14.73 10.90
C LEU A 45 1.11 14.44 9.62
N ASP A 46 1.83 13.33 9.60
CA ASP A 46 2.41 12.78 8.38
C ASP A 46 1.32 12.20 7.46
N CYS A 47 1.61 12.16 6.16
CA CYS A 47 0.67 11.63 5.18
C CYS A 47 1.35 10.67 4.21
N VAL A 48 0.73 9.52 4.02
CA VAL A 48 0.92 8.66 2.86
C VAL A 48 -0.30 8.82 1.96
N TRP A 49 -0.07 9.06 0.67
CA TRP A 49 -1.16 9.00 -0.31
C TRP A 49 -1.25 7.58 -0.86
N ALA A 50 -2.44 7.06 -1.01
CA ALA A 50 -2.62 5.73 -1.59
C ALA A 50 -3.47 5.82 -2.87
N TRP A 51 -2.89 5.39 -3.98
CA TRP A 51 -3.62 5.25 -5.23
C TRP A 51 -4.49 3.99 -5.18
N GLY A 52 -5.72 4.19 -4.69
CA GLY A 52 -6.71 3.13 -4.46
C GLY A 52 -7.47 2.70 -5.72
N HIS A 53 -6.79 2.61 -6.88
CA HIS A 53 -7.43 2.13 -8.10
C HIS A 53 -7.72 0.63 -8.00
N PRO A 54 -8.98 0.17 -8.18
CA PRO A 54 -9.39 -1.21 -7.90
C PRO A 54 -8.72 -2.27 -8.78
N GLY A 55 -8.22 -1.89 -9.96
CA GLY A 55 -7.50 -2.78 -10.87
C GLY A 55 -5.99 -2.51 -10.92
N GLY A 56 -5.51 -1.46 -10.26
CA GLY A 56 -4.13 -1.02 -10.37
C GLY A 56 -3.70 -0.82 -11.83
N LEU A 57 -2.48 -1.25 -12.15
CA LEU A 57 -1.96 -1.28 -13.53
C LEU A 57 -2.39 -2.54 -14.31
N GLY A 58 -3.38 -3.31 -13.78
CA GLY A 58 -3.84 -4.55 -14.41
C GLY A 58 -2.74 -5.59 -14.57
N SER A 59 -1.81 -5.66 -13.62
CA SER A 59 -0.60 -6.50 -13.70
C SER A 59 0.24 -6.23 -14.97
N GLY A 60 0.26 -4.96 -15.41
CA GLY A 60 0.98 -4.50 -16.61
C GLY A 60 0.15 -4.45 -17.90
N PHE A 61 -1.10 -4.89 -17.85
CA PHE A 61 -1.98 -4.98 -19.03
C PHE A 61 -3.05 -3.87 -19.09
N ALA A 62 -2.95 -2.86 -18.22
CA ALA A 62 -3.78 -1.66 -18.25
C ALA A 62 -2.91 -0.40 -18.34
N PRO A 63 -2.18 -0.18 -19.46
CA PRO A 63 -1.26 0.95 -19.61
C PRO A 63 -1.97 2.32 -19.60
N ASP A 64 -3.25 2.37 -19.92
CA ASP A 64 -4.11 3.55 -19.83
C ASP A 64 -4.24 4.08 -18.39
N GLN A 65 -4.11 3.22 -17.39
CA GLN A 65 -4.16 3.60 -15.97
C GLN A 65 -2.90 4.37 -15.50
N LEU A 66 -1.81 4.33 -16.27
CA LEU A 66 -0.60 5.06 -15.94
C LEU A 66 -0.81 6.58 -15.88
N ALA A 67 -1.70 7.12 -16.71
CA ALA A 67 -2.04 8.55 -16.69
C ALA A 67 -2.71 8.95 -15.36
N ASP A 68 -3.60 8.12 -14.86
CA ASP A 68 -4.27 8.34 -13.57
C ASP A 68 -3.30 8.19 -12.40
N LEU A 69 -2.42 7.18 -12.42
CA LEU A 69 -1.35 7.04 -11.43
C LEU A 69 -0.46 8.29 -11.36
N LYS A 70 -0.04 8.82 -12.51
CA LYS A 70 0.76 10.05 -12.58
C LYS A 70 0.01 11.25 -12.01
N ARG A 71 -1.26 11.42 -12.35
CA ARG A 71 -2.11 12.46 -11.78
C ARG A 71 -2.18 12.37 -10.25
N HIS A 72 -2.34 11.17 -9.71
CA HIS A 72 -2.35 10.97 -8.26
C HIS A 72 -0.96 11.18 -7.62
N THR A 73 0.14 10.97 -8.36
CA THR A 73 1.48 11.34 -7.89
C THR A 73 1.61 12.86 -7.69
N GLU A 74 1.04 13.64 -8.61
CA GLU A 74 1.00 15.12 -8.49
C GLU A 74 0.14 15.56 -7.30
N ILE A 75 -1.01 14.91 -7.08
CA ILE A 75 -1.86 15.15 -5.93
C ILE A 75 -1.12 14.80 -4.63
N ALA A 76 -0.44 13.65 -4.56
CA ALA A 76 0.37 13.25 -3.41
C ALA A 76 1.40 14.33 -3.04
N ALA A 77 2.17 14.81 -4.01
CA ALA A 77 3.12 15.91 -3.82
C ALA A 77 2.44 17.18 -3.32
N ALA A 78 1.30 17.54 -3.91
CA ALA A 78 0.56 18.76 -3.55
C ALA A 78 -0.04 18.70 -2.14
N VAL A 79 -0.49 17.54 -1.69
CA VAL A 79 -0.94 17.29 -0.30
C VAL A 79 0.23 17.31 0.69
N GLY A 80 1.45 17.06 0.21
CA GLY A 80 2.67 16.98 1.03
C GLY A 80 3.07 15.55 1.40
N ALA A 81 2.48 14.54 0.75
CA ALA A 81 2.88 13.15 0.91
C ALA A 81 4.17 12.86 0.13
N GLY A 82 5.24 12.50 0.84
CA GLY A 82 6.51 12.10 0.22
C GLY A 82 6.53 10.66 -0.29
N VAL A 83 5.50 9.88 0.06
CA VAL A 83 5.34 8.48 -0.35
C VAL A 83 3.92 8.28 -0.87
N MET A 84 3.80 7.57 -1.99
CA MET A 84 2.51 7.13 -2.53
C MET A 84 2.48 5.60 -2.67
N ARG A 85 1.57 4.96 -1.96
CA ARG A 85 1.26 3.54 -2.18
C ARG A 85 0.60 3.37 -3.53
N ILE A 86 1.01 2.35 -4.27
CA ILE A 86 0.43 1.96 -5.55
C ILE A 86 0.12 0.47 -5.60
N CYS A 87 -0.88 0.11 -6.39
CA CYS A 87 -1.26 -1.27 -6.67
C CYS A 87 -0.92 -1.61 -8.12
N CYS A 88 -0.21 -2.70 -8.36
CA CYS A 88 0.06 -3.14 -9.73
C CYS A 88 -1.06 -3.99 -10.31
N GLY A 89 -1.79 -4.69 -9.45
CA GLY A 89 -2.89 -5.54 -9.85
C GLY A 89 -3.52 -6.25 -8.65
N GLY A 90 -4.04 -7.41 -8.89
CA GLY A 90 -4.65 -8.26 -7.87
C GLY A 90 -4.82 -9.68 -8.39
N ARG A 91 -5.41 -10.55 -7.58
CA ARG A 91 -5.59 -11.98 -7.93
C ARG A 91 -6.24 -12.23 -9.30
N ARG A 92 -7.13 -11.33 -9.72
CA ARG A 92 -7.85 -11.48 -11.00
C ARG A 92 -7.02 -11.09 -12.22
N THR A 93 -6.01 -10.24 -12.02
CA THR A 93 -5.14 -9.73 -13.07
C THR A 93 -3.77 -10.40 -13.07
N ARG A 94 -3.40 -11.10 -11.98
CA ARG A 94 -2.12 -11.80 -11.87
C ARG A 94 -1.89 -12.74 -13.05
N VAL A 95 -0.73 -12.62 -13.66
CA VAL A 95 -0.24 -13.54 -14.68
C VAL A 95 0.61 -14.62 -14.01
N ALA A 96 0.28 -15.90 -14.24
CA ALA A 96 0.98 -17.00 -13.58
C ALA A 96 2.44 -17.14 -14.04
N ASP A 97 2.73 -16.77 -15.29
CA ASP A 97 4.09 -16.76 -15.84
C ASP A 97 4.78 -15.47 -15.39
N TRP A 98 5.66 -15.58 -14.39
CA TRP A 98 6.33 -14.43 -13.80
C TRP A 98 7.17 -13.61 -14.80
N PRO A 99 7.98 -14.21 -15.71
CA PRO A 99 8.70 -13.45 -16.74
C PRO A 99 7.78 -12.56 -17.58
N THR A 100 6.63 -13.06 -17.98
CA THR A 100 5.61 -12.29 -18.74
C THR A 100 5.01 -11.18 -17.90
N HIS A 101 4.65 -11.46 -16.64
CA HIS A 101 4.11 -10.48 -15.71
C HIS A 101 5.10 -9.34 -15.48
N LYS A 102 6.35 -9.68 -15.16
CA LYS A 102 7.43 -8.70 -14.96
C LYS A 102 7.69 -7.87 -16.21
N ALA A 103 7.78 -8.50 -17.38
CA ALA A 103 8.02 -7.80 -18.64
C ALA A 103 6.93 -6.77 -18.98
N ALA A 104 5.68 -7.04 -18.61
CA ALA A 104 4.57 -6.10 -18.80
C ALA A 104 4.63 -4.91 -17.82
N LEU A 105 5.04 -5.14 -16.56
CA LEU A 105 5.07 -4.10 -15.53
C LEU A 105 6.28 -3.15 -15.65
N VAL A 106 7.46 -3.68 -15.98
CA VAL A 106 8.73 -2.92 -15.95
C VAL A 106 8.67 -1.61 -16.74
N PRO A 107 8.18 -1.53 -17.99
CA PRO A 107 8.12 -0.27 -18.72
C PRO A 107 7.20 0.74 -18.07
N LEU A 108 6.04 0.33 -17.55
CA LEU A 108 5.07 1.21 -16.91
C LEU A 108 5.63 1.78 -15.59
N LEU A 109 6.26 0.94 -14.79
CA LEU A 109 6.83 1.36 -13.51
C LEU A 109 8.07 2.25 -13.68
N ARG A 110 8.89 2.03 -14.71
CA ARG A 110 9.99 2.95 -15.04
C ARG A 110 9.48 4.34 -15.38
N GLU A 111 8.43 4.41 -16.19
CA GLU A 111 7.81 5.68 -16.56
C GLU A 111 7.14 6.35 -15.34
N ALA A 112 6.45 5.58 -14.51
CA ALA A 112 5.86 6.08 -13.27
C ALA A 112 6.92 6.61 -12.30
N ALA A 113 8.01 5.87 -12.08
CA ALA A 113 9.10 6.28 -11.19
C ALA A 113 9.84 7.53 -11.69
N ALA A 114 10.04 7.65 -13.01
CA ALA A 114 10.62 8.85 -13.60
C ALA A 114 9.73 10.08 -13.39
N HIS A 115 8.41 9.92 -13.52
CA HIS A 115 7.46 10.98 -13.23
C HIS A 115 7.45 11.33 -11.73
N ALA A 116 7.39 10.34 -10.85
CA ALA A 116 7.39 10.53 -9.40
C ALA A 116 8.64 11.25 -8.88
N ARG A 117 9.80 10.97 -9.48
CA ARG A 117 11.04 11.70 -9.23
C ARG A 117 10.88 13.21 -9.44
N ALA A 118 10.20 13.64 -10.49
CA ALA A 118 10.02 15.06 -10.79
C ALA A 118 9.18 15.78 -9.72
N PHE A 119 8.35 15.06 -9.00
CA PHE A 119 7.51 15.58 -7.92
C PHE A 119 8.03 15.27 -6.52
N GLY A 120 9.16 14.58 -6.39
CA GLY A 120 9.77 14.24 -5.10
C GLY A 120 8.96 13.19 -4.31
N VAL A 121 8.19 12.34 -4.99
CA VAL A 121 7.35 11.30 -4.39
C VAL A 121 7.97 9.93 -4.63
N VAL A 122 8.09 9.11 -3.60
CA VAL A 122 8.48 7.70 -3.72
C VAL A 122 7.24 6.85 -3.94
N LEU A 123 7.23 6.03 -4.98
CA LEU A 123 6.17 5.05 -5.21
C LEU A 123 6.46 3.79 -4.41
N ALA A 124 5.49 3.34 -3.63
CA ALA A 124 5.57 2.12 -2.83
C ALA A 124 4.60 1.07 -3.39
N ILE A 125 5.13 0.05 -4.06
CA ILE A 125 4.34 -1.05 -4.62
C ILE A 125 3.88 -1.94 -3.47
N GLU A 126 2.60 -2.10 -3.31
CA GLU A 126 2.06 -3.03 -2.32
C GLU A 126 2.24 -4.48 -2.78
N ASN A 127 2.68 -5.35 -1.85
CA ASN A 127 2.53 -6.77 -1.99
C ASN A 127 1.05 -7.16 -1.86
N HIS A 128 0.26 -6.64 -2.79
CA HIS A 128 -1.14 -7.02 -2.95
C HIS A 128 -1.21 -8.47 -3.43
N ILE A 129 -2.31 -9.07 -3.59
CA ILE A 129 -2.47 -10.49 -3.94
C ILE A 129 -2.13 -10.82 -5.42
N ASP A 130 -1.13 -10.16 -5.97
CA ASP A 130 -0.61 -10.33 -7.32
C ASP A 130 0.90 -10.65 -7.38
N PHE A 131 1.60 -10.60 -6.24
CA PHE A 131 3.02 -10.94 -6.15
C PHE A 131 3.30 -11.97 -5.05
N LEU A 132 4.27 -12.84 -5.33
CA LEU A 132 5.06 -13.51 -4.30
C LEU A 132 6.16 -12.56 -3.82
N ALA A 133 6.68 -12.78 -2.61
CA ALA A 133 7.72 -11.90 -2.05
C ALA A 133 8.96 -11.83 -2.94
N ASP A 134 9.45 -12.97 -3.43
CA ASP A 134 10.62 -13.01 -4.33
C ASP A 134 10.37 -12.31 -5.66
N GLU A 135 9.15 -12.38 -6.20
CA GLU A 135 8.78 -11.68 -7.42
C GLU A 135 8.82 -10.16 -7.25
N LEU A 136 8.32 -9.66 -6.12
CA LEU A 136 8.32 -8.23 -5.83
C LEU A 136 9.74 -7.71 -5.55
N VAL A 137 10.56 -8.47 -4.84
CA VAL A 137 11.99 -8.17 -4.65
C VAL A 137 12.67 -8.04 -6.02
N GLU A 138 12.55 -9.07 -6.88
CA GLU A 138 13.15 -9.08 -8.22
C GLU A 138 12.67 -7.90 -9.09
N LEU A 139 11.38 -7.53 -8.99
CA LEU A 139 10.80 -6.40 -9.72
C LEU A 139 11.45 -5.08 -9.29
N VAL A 140 11.53 -4.82 -7.99
CA VAL A 140 12.11 -3.60 -7.44
C VAL A 140 13.60 -3.50 -7.76
N GLU A 141 14.36 -4.60 -7.62
CA GLU A 141 15.77 -4.67 -7.98
C GLU A 141 15.99 -4.45 -9.49
N THR A 142 15.13 -5.02 -10.35
CA THR A 142 15.20 -4.81 -11.81
C THR A 142 14.98 -3.35 -12.20
N LEU A 143 14.16 -2.64 -11.45
CA LEU A 143 13.88 -1.21 -11.70
C LEU A 143 14.99 -0.30 -11.19
N ASP A 144 15.72 -0.71 -10.16
CA ASP A 144 16.88 -0.03 -9.55
C ASP A 144 16.68 1.48 -9.43
N SER A 145 15.60 1.89 -8.78
CA SER A 145 15.22 3.29 -8.65
C SER A 145 15.01 3.68 -7.18
N PRO A 146 15.65 4.76 -6.69
CA PRO A 146 15.38 5.26 -5.35
C PRO A 146 13.98 5.85 -5.18
N TRP A 147 13.25 6.05 -6.29
CA TRP A 147 11.88 6.56 -6.32
C TRP A 147 10.83 5.46 -6.35
N LEU A 148 11.26 4.22 -6.07
CA LEU A 148 10.39 3.07 -6.05
C LEU A 148 10.81 2.10 -4.94
N GLY A 149 9.85 1.53 -4.24
CA GLY A 149 10.06 0.54 -3.19
C GLY A 149 8.78 -0.21 -2.89
N VAL A 150 8.67 -0.78 -1.72
CA VAL A 150 7.56 -1.64 -1.31
C VAL A 150 6.66 -0.93 -0.30
N CYS A 151 5.35 -1.03 -0.48
CA CYS A 151 4.38 -0.88 0.59
C CYS A 151 4.14 -2.27 1.18
N LEU A 152 4.72 -2.53 2.34
CA LEU A 152 4.63 -3.82 3.00
C LEU A 152 3.27 -4.00 3.66
N ASP A 153 2.41 -4.83 3.08
CA ASP A 153 1.24 -5.38 3.75
C ASP A 153 1.65 -6.65 4.51
N THR A 154 1.37 -6.69 5.80
CA THR A 154 1.83 -7.76 6.68
C THR A 154 1.09 -9.07 6.49
N ALA A 155 -0.07 -9.09 5.82
CA ALA A 155 -0.95 -10.25 5.73
C ALA A 155 -1.21 -10.78 4.31
N ASN A 156 -1.05 -9.95 3.27
CA ASN A 156 -1.45 -10.34 1.91
C ASN A 156 -0.70 -11.55 1.36
N ASN A 157 0.57 -11.77 1.77
CA ASN A 157 1.32 -12.95 1.35
C ASN A 157 0.71 -14.26 1.85
N LEU A 158 0.04 -14.26 3.01
CA LEU A 158 -0.68 -15.45 3.46
C LEU A 158 -1.83 -15.82 2.48
N ARG A 159 -2.47 -14.83 1.87
CA ARG A 159 -3.47 -15.03 0.80
C ARG A 159 -2.86 -15.59 -0.50
N MET A 160 -1.53 -15.46 -0.65
CA MET A 160 -0.74 -16.06 -1.72
C MET A 160 -0.13 -17.41 -1.31
N LEU A 161 -0.48 -17.94 -0.13
CA LEU A 161 0.03 -19.18 0.46
C LEU A 161 1.54 -19.15 0.74
N GLU A 162 2.09 -17.96 1.03
CA GLU A 162 3.43 -17.78 1.55
C GLU A 162 3.41 -17.59 3.07
N ASP A 163 4.47 -18.00 3.73
CA ASP A 163 4.68 -17.69 5.16
C ASP A 163 4.88 -16.18 5.33
N PRO A 164 4.01 -15.48 6.09
CA PRO A 164 4.09 -14.03 6.23
C PRO A 164 5.41 -13.57 6.84
N GLY A 165 5.96 -14.31 7.81
CA GLY A 165 7.23 -13.96 8.44
C GLY A 165 8.39 -14.00 7.47
N VAL A 166 8.42 -14.99 6.57
CA VAL A 166 9.44 -15.09 5.50
C VAL A 166 9.26 -13.97 4.46
N ALA A 167 8.02 -13.69 4.08
CA ALA A 167 7.74 -12.62 3.12
C ALA A 167 8.13 -11.24 3.68
N ILE A 168 7.77 -10.97 4.94
CA ILE A 168 8.14 -9.71 5.63
C ILE A 168 9.65 -9.54 5.71
N GLU A 169 10.40 -10.58 6.11
CA GLU A 169 11.86 -10.54 6.19
C GLU A 169 12.49 -10.15 4.84
N LYS A 170 11.98 -10.69 3.73
CA LYS A 170 12.46 -10.37 2.37
C LYS A 170 12.11 -8.95 1.92
N LEU A 171 10.92 -8.46 2.25
CA LEU A 171 10.40 -7.18 1.78
C LEU A 171 10.82 -5.98 2.66
N ALA A 172 11.12 -6.21 3.95
CA ALA A 172 11.46 -5.17 4.90
C ALA A 172 12.61 -4.23 4.44
N PRO A 173 13.69 -4.72 3.79
CA PRO A 173 14.77 -3.85 3.28
C PRO A 173 14.32 -2.83 2.24
N LEU A 174 13.26 -3.15 1.49
CA LEU A 174 12.74 -2.37 0.38
C LEU A 174 11.54 -1.50 0.78
N THR A 175 11.09 -1.59 2.04
CA THR A 175 9.85 -0.95 2.50
C THR A 175 9.97 0.58 2.53
N ARG A 176 8.95 1.26 1.98
CA ARG A 176 8.77 2.72 1.97
C ARG A 176 7.44 3.16 2.57
N ALA A 177 6.45 2.26 2.61
CA ALA A 177 5.16 2.42 3.27
C ALA A 177 4.73 1.08 3.86
N THR A 178 3.70 1.06 4.70
CA THR A 178 3.16 -0.18 5.26
C THR A 178 1.64 -0.18 5.22
N HIS A 179 1.08 -1.38 5.13
CA HIS A 179 -0.27 -1.73 5.55
C HIS A 179 -0.16 -2.78 6.65
N VAL A 180 -0.38 -2.35 7.88
CA VAL A 180 -0.34 -3.24 9.06
C VAL A 180 -1.72 -3.87 9.22
N LYS A 181 -1.81 -5.10 8.80
CA LYS A 181 -3.02 -5.91 8.80
C LYS A 181 -2.77 -7.19 9.57
N ASP A 182 -3.67 -7.54 10.48
CA ASP A 182 -3.69 -8.86 11.11
C ASP A 182 -4.97 -9.59 10.71
N ILE A 183 -4.82 -10.86 10.43
CA ILE A 183 -5.91 -11.69 9.90
C ILE A 183 -5.94 -13.04 10.58
N LYS A 184 -7.08 -13.69 10.55
CA LYS A 184 -7.19 -15.10 10.93
C LYS A 184 -7.77 -15.93 9.79
N ALA A 185 -7.38 -17.21 9.72
CA ALA A 185 -7.99 -18.15 8.80
C ALA A 185 -9.32 -18.65 9.38
N GLN A 186 -10.34 -18.66 8.55
CA GLN A 186 -11.63 -19.28 8.89
C GLN A 186 -11.95 -20.38 7.90
N GLY A 187 -12.58 -21.45 8.36
CA GLY A 187 -13.12 -22.48 7.47
C GLY A 187 -14.32 -21.94 6.69
N GLY A 188 -14.48 -22.34 5.44
CA GLY A 188 -15.58 -21.91 4.60
C GLY A 188 -15.35 -22.23 3.12
N ASP A 189 -15.96 -21.52 2.19
CA ASP A 189 -15.77 -21.72 0.73
C ASP A 189 -14.39 -21.23 0.29
N PRO A 190 -13.46 -22.13 -0.17
CA PRO A 190 -12.12 -21.75 -0.57
C PRO A 190 -12.06 -20.75 -1.75
N ARG A 191 -13.18 -20.48 -2.40
CA ARG A 191 -13.28 -19.48 -3.48
C ARG A 191 -13.62 -18.09 -2.98
N ALA A 192 -14.02 -17.96 -1.71
CA ALA A 192 -14.41 -16.69 -1.13
C ALA A 192 -13.26 -16.07 -0.34
N PHE A 193 -13.01 -14.76 -0.56
CA PHE A 193 -11.99 -14.01 0.17
C PHE A 193 -12.30 -13.81 1.66
N ALA A 194 -13.55 -13.97 2.05
CA ALA A 194 -14.03 -13.88 3.42
C ALA A 194 -13.39 -14.88 4.40
N PHE A 195 -12.47 -15.71 3.91
CA PHE A 195 -11.66 -16.63 4.73
C PHE A 195 -10.58 -15.97 5.57
N TRP A 196 -10.21 -14.78 5.24
CA TRP A 196 -9.11 -14.07 5.87
C TRP A 196 -9.60 -12.74 6.44
N PRO A 197 -10.59 -12.78 7.38
CA PRO A 197 -11.09 -11.57 7.99
C PRO A 197 -10.01 -10.91 8.83
N SER A 198 -9.98 -9.59 8.80
CA SER A 198 -9.14 -8.80 9.69
C SER A 198 -9.58 -8.97 11.14
N VAL A 199 -8.60 -8.93 12.02
CA VAL A 199 -8.78 -8.91 13.46
C VAL A 199 -7.94 -7.77 14.06
N PRO A 200 -8.18 -7.35 15.30
CA PRO A 200 -7.29 -6.39 15.96
C PRO A 200 -5.85 -6.87 15.93
N THR A 201 -4.93 -5.96 15.66
CA THR A 201 -3.49 -6.24 15.54
C THR A 201 -2.98 -6.98 16.79
N GLY A 202 -2.31 -8.10 16.58
CA GLY A 202 -1.82 -8.99 17.63
C GLY A 202 -2.81 -10.09 18.08
N GLN A 203 -3.98 -10.18 17.44
CA GLN A 203 -4.97 -11.23 17.72
C GLN A 203 -5.16 -12.23 16.57
N GLY A 204 -4.37 -12.07 15.51
CA GLY A 204 -4.42 -12.91 14.32
C GLY A 204 -3.25 -13.89 14.20
N LEU A 205 -2.89 -14.17 12.97
CA LEU A 205 -1.86 -15.15 12.60
C LEU A 205 -0.50 -14.51 12.36
N ILE A 206 -0.44 -13.18 12.27
CA ILE A 206 0.79 -12.47 11.92
C ILE A 206 1.63 -12.23 13.18
N ASP A 207 2.89 -12.64 13.16
CA ASP A 207 3.84 -12.30 14.23
C ASP A 207 4.22 -10.81 14.14
N MET A 208 3.36 -9.95 14.68
CA MET A 208 3.56 -8.50 14.65
C MET A 208 4.84 -8.04 15.35
N PRO A 209 5.23 -8.57 16.51
CA PRO A 209 6.53 -8.24 17.12
C PRO A 209 7.71 -8.50 16.19
N ARG A 210 7.72 -9.64 15.49
CA ARG A 210 8.76 -9.97 14.50
C ARG A 210 8.71 -9.02 13.30
N ALA A 211 7.52 -8.76 12.76
CA ALA A 211 7.33 -7.85 11.62
C ALA A 211 7.89 -6.45 11.92
N PHE A 212 7.58 -5.90 13.09
CA PHE A 212 8.10 -4.59 13.51
C PHE A 212 9.61 -4.62 13.79
N ALA A 213 10.15 -5.73 14.33
CA ALA A 213 11.57 -5.90 14.52
C ALA A 213 12.34 -5.92 13.20
N ASP A 214 11.79 -6.60 12.17
CA ASP A 214 12.39 -6.66 10.84
C ASP A 214 12.37 -5.29 10.16
N LEU A 215 11.25 -4.57 10.20
CA LEU A 215 11.18 -3.19 9.70
C LEU A 215 12.21 -2.27 10.39
N LYS A 216 12.28 -2.33 11.72
CA LYS A 216 13.24 -1.53 12.51
C LYS A 216 14.70 -1.90 12.19
N LYS A 217 15.01 -3.18 12.06
CA LYS A 217 16.34 -3.69 11.69
C LYS A 217 16.82 -3.09 10.37
N HIS A 218 15.92 -2.88 9.42
CA HIS A 218 16.21 -2.31 8.11
C HIS A 218 16.01 -0.78 8.03
N GLY A 219 15.83 -0.12 9.18
CA GLY A 219 15.81 1.34 9.28
C GLY A 219 14.51 1.98 8.79
N TYR A 220 13.41 1.25 8.73
CA TYR A 220 12.10 1.84 8.40
C TYR A 220 11.66 2.78 9.53
N THR A 221 11.34 4.02 9.18
CA THR A 221 10.91 5.09 10.09
C THR A 221 9.59 5.74 9.67
N GLY A 222 8.95 5.20 8.62
CA GLY A 222 7.67 5.72 8.13
C GLY A 222 6.49 5.32 9.02
N LEU A 223 5.30 5.67 8.58
CA LEU A 223 4.06 5.34 9.28
C LEU A 223 3.80 3.83 9.27
N LEU A 224 3.35 3.32 10.41
CA LEU A 224 2.72 2.01 10.52
C LEU A 224 1.21 2.21 10.30
N ALA A 225 0.79 2.19 9.03
CA ALA A 225 -0.60 2.44 8.65
C ALA A 225 -1.45 1.21 8.93
N LEU A 226 -2.40 1.31 9.86
CA LEU A 226 -3.35 0.24 10.14
C LEU A 226 -4.34 0.11 8.99
N GLU A 227 -4.55 -1.11 8.54
CA GLU A 227 -5.54 -1.45 7.53
C GLU A 227 -6.47 -2.57 8.03
N ILE A 228 -7.77 -2.36 7.85
CA ILE A 228 -8.81 -3.34 8.19
C ILE A 228 -9.69 -3.53 6.95
N ASP A 229 -9.66 -4.73 6.36
CA ASP A 229 -10.48 -5.06 5.19
C ASP A 229 -11.86 -5.58 5.59
N TYR A 230 -11.89 -6.85 5.99
CA TYR A 230 -13.09 -7.57 6.38
C TYR A 230 -12.98 -7.94 7.85
N LEU A 231 -13.89 -7.43 8.65
CA LEU A 231 -13.91 -7.78 10.06
C LEU A 231 -14.32 -9.26 10.26
N SER A 232 -13.70 -9.90 11.25
CA SER A 232 -14.17 -11.18 11.72
C SER A 232 -15.57 -11.04 12.33
N PRO A 233 -16.46 -12.06 12.17
CA PRO A 233 -17.75 -12.07 12.87
C PRO A 233 -17.66 -11.92 14.39
N ASP A 234 -16.50 -12.25 14.97
CA ASP A 234 -16.25 -12.09 16.41
C ASP A 234 -16.00 -10.62 16.81
N TYR A 235 -15.79 -9.75 15.83
CA TYR A 235 -15.56 -8.31 16.00
C TYR A 235 -16.51 -7.54 15.08
N PRO A 236 -17.81 -7.53 15.37
CA PRO A 236 -18.77 -6.73 14.60
C PRO A 236 -18.49 -5.24 14.81
N ASP A 237 -18.90 -4.42 13.84
CA ASP A 237 -18.79 -2.95 13.87
C ASP A 237 -19.42 -2.32 15.13
#